data_22a1f9682c0f86e62ab9cadb2f3a53b6
#
_entry.id   22a1f9682c0f86e62ab9cadb2f3a53b6
#
_cell.length_a   1.000
_cell.length_b   1.000
_cell.length_c   1.000
_cell.angle_alpha   90.00
_cell.angle_beta   90.00
_cell.angle_gamma   90.00
#
_symmetry.space_group_name_H-M   'P 1'
#
loop_
_entity.id
_entity.type
_entity.pdbx_description
1 polymer ?
#
loop_
_entity_poly.entity_id
_entity_poly.type
_entity_poly.pdbx_seq_one_letter_code
_entity_poly.pdbx_strand_id
1 'polypeptide(L)'
;TSREMLARLLRYYQEAYLLFPVKEFSRAVSENARSSAKVYAVDPAMFSAFSPSPTRDEGQKLETTVFNKLRRQTNLVRQGGIARLSFEKGSARHEVDFVVGDALLQEAWQLVQVSCSLADAKTRRREVRALEAAMPLYGVNESWIVTLDETETIETATGTIHVVPAWSWLLD
;
A
#
# COMPACT_ATOMS: atom_id res chain seq x y z
N THR A 1 27.19 -9.89 0.70
CA THR A 1 26.34 -9.79 1.91
C THR A 1 25.42 -11.01 1.94
N SER A 2 25.45 -11.80 3.06
CA SER A 2 24.60 -12.98 3.18
C SER A 2 23.14 -12.58 3.45
N ARG A 3 22.19 -13.49 3.09
CA ARG A 3 20.75 -13.31 3.42
C ARG A 3 20.51 -13.14 4.91
N GLU A 4 21.26 -13.87 5.73
CA GLU A 4 21.18 -13.81 7.20
C GLU A 4 21.59 -12.44 7.73
N MET A 5 22.66 -11.87 7.18
CA MET A 5 23.12 -10.54 7.55
C MET A 5 22.08 -9.47 7.20
N LEU A 6 21.49 -9.54 6.00
CA LEU A 6 20.43 -8.62 5.58
C LEU A 6 19.19 -8.73 6.49
N ALA A 7 18.76 -9.95 6.81
CA ALA A 7 17.62 -10.19 7.71
C ALA A 7 17.89 -9.62 9.11
N ARG A 8 19.12 -9.77 9.63
CA ARG A 8 19.53 -9.22 10.93
C ARG A 8 19.55 -7.70 10.92
N LEU A 9 20.10 -7.08 9.87
CA LEU A 9 20.10 -5.63 9.72
C LEU A 9 18.67 -5.07 9.62
N LEU A 10 17.80 -5.69 8.81
CA LEU A 10 16.41 -5.29 8.72
C LEU A 10 15.72 -5.34 10.08
N ARG A 11 15.95 -6.39 10.87
CA ARG A 11 15.41 -6.48 12.22
C ARG A 11 15.89 -5.35 13.13
N TYR A 12 17.17 -5.00 13.10
CA TYR A 12 17.69 -3.87 13.87
C TYR A 12 17.05 -2.54 13.47
N TYR A 13 16.85 -2.32 12.16
CA TYR A 13 16.17 -1.12 11.68
C TYR A 13 14.69 -1.09 12.05
N GLN A 14 14.03 -2.25 12.14
CA GLN A 14 12.66 -2.35 12.65
C GLN A 14 12.58 -2.04 14.15
N GLU A 15 13.48 -2.62 14.94
CA GLU A 15 13.58 -2.36 16.38
C GLU A 15 13.89 -0.88 16.67
N ALA A 16 14.65 -0.22 15.79
CA ALA A 16 14.93 1.21 15.84
C ALA A 16 13.80 2.10 15.25
N TYR A 17 12.68 1.50 14.78
CA TYR A 17 11.56 2.21 14.12
C TYR A 17 11.96 3.02 12.88
N LEU A 18 13.01 2.61 12.18
CA LEU A 18 13.48 3.26 10.95
C LEU A 18 12.88 2.67 9.69
N LEU A 19 12.67 1.34 9.67
CA LEU A 19 12.14 0.61 8.53
C LEU A 19 10.97 -0.30 8.95
N PHE A 20 9.97 -0.40 8.07
CA PHE A 20 8.76 -1.17 8.31
C PHE A 20 8.48 -2.11 7.14
N PRO A 21 8.65 -3.42 7.28
CA PRO A 21 8.26 -4.38 6.26
C PRO A 21 6.74 -4.58 6.27
N VAL A 22 6.14 -4.43 5.12
CA VAL A 22 4.74 -4.71 4.84
C VAL A 22 4.65 -6.04 4.09
N LYS A 23 3.94 -6.99 4.68
CA LYS A 23 3.77 -8.34 4.15
C LYS A 23 2.51 -8.43 3.28
N GLU A 24 2.35 -9.57 2.65
CA GLU A 24 1.15 -9.90 1.89
C GLU A 24 -0.06 -10.09 2.81
N PHE A 25 -1.25 -9.69 2.36
CA PHE A 25 -2.52 -9.92 3.05
C PHE A 25 -2.96 -11.37 2.85
N SER A 26 -2.37 -12.28 3.60
CA SER A 26 -2.59 -13.71 3.49
C SER A 26 -2.68 -14.36 4.87
N ARG A 27 -3.63 -15.30 5.02
CA ARG A 27 -3.75 -16.16 6.18
C ARG A 27 -2.61 -17.19 6.25
N ALA A 28 -2.06 -17.56 5.11
CA ALA A 28 -1.04 -18.61 5.03
C ALA A 28 0.34 -18.08 5.45
N VAL A 29 0.82 -18.52 6.61
CA VAL A 29 2.16 -18.19 7.11
C VAL A 29 3.25 -18.58 6.11
N SER A 30 3.05 -19.66 5.35
CA SER A 30 3.98 -20.13 4.32
C SER A 30 4.06 -19.18 3.11
N GLU A 31 2.96 -18.53 2.72
CA GLU A 31 2.93 -17.53 1.65
C GLU A 31 3.62 -16.25 2.12
N ASN A 32 3.32 -15.79 3.33
CA ASN A 32 4.00 -14.66 3.96
C ASN A 32 5.51 -14.86 4.13
N ALA A 33 5.96 -16.09 4.34
CA ALA A 33 7.38 -16.42 4.45
C ALA A 33 8.11 -16.44 3.08
N ARG A 34 7.38 -16.68 1.99
CA ARG A 34 7.92 -16.76 0.62
C ARG A 34 7.80 -15.43 -0.13
N SER A 35 6.80 -14.60 0.20
CA SER A 35 6.65 -13.29 -0.41
C SER A 35 7.73 -12.33 0.07
N SER A 36 8.34 -11.58 -0.84
CA SER A 36 9.24 -10.50 -0.45
C SER A 36 8.41 -9.37 0.17
N ALA A 37 8.70 -9.01 1.42
CA ALA A 37 8.09 -7.86 2.04
C ALA A 37 8.51 -6.57 1.30
N LYS A 38 7.57 -5.66 1.07
CA LYS A 38 7.89 -4.29 0.67
C LYS A 38 8.30 -3.51 1.92
N VAL A 39 9.35 -2.72 1.85
CA VAL A 39 9.91 -2.05 3.02
C VAL A 39 9.71 -0.54 2.88
N TYR A 40 9.13 0.06 3.91
CA TYR A 40 8.89 1.51 3.98
C TYR A 40 9.78 2.14 5.04
N ALA A 41 10.24 3.37 4.78
CA ALA A 41 11.01 4.14 5.75
C ALA A 41 10.09 4.96 6.68
N VAL A 42 10.58 5.27 7.87
CA VAL A 42 9.90 6.17 8.81
C VAL A 42 9.68 7.57 8.23
N ASP A 43 10.58 8.00 7.34
CA ASP A 43 10.54 9.30 6.68
C ASP A 43 10.83 9.15 5.18
N PRO A 44 9.95 9.62 4.28
CA PRO A 44 10.19 9.59 2.84
C PRO A 44 11.42 10.38 2.40
N ALA A 45 11.90 11.38 3.18
CA ALA A 45 13.10 12.12 2.89
C ALA A 45 14.38 11.26 2.93
N MET A 46 14.35 10.09 3.59
CA MET A 46 15.47 9.14 3.57
C MET A 46 15.80 8.68 2.15
N PHE A 47 14.81 8.57 1.26
CA PHE A 47 15.07 8.24 -0.14
C PHE A 47 15.94 9.29 -0.83
N SER A 48 15.67 10.58 -0.56
CA SER A 48 16.46 11.68 -1.14
C SER A 48 17.89 11.69 -0.64
N ALA A 49 18.13 11.24 0.59
CA ALA A 49 19.47 11.21 1.18
C ALA A 49 20.34 10.06 0.66
N PHE A 50 19.70 8.95 0.25
CA PHE A 50 20.42 7.72 -0.12
C PHE A 50 20.25 7.30 -1.58
N SER A 51 19.33 7.92 -2.32
CA SER A 51 19.10 7.59 -3.73
C SER A 51 19.95 8.44 -4.66
N PRO A 52 20.60 7.84 -5.66
CA PRO A 52 21.35 8.58 -6.67
C PRO A 52 20.47 9.27 -7.72
N SER A 53 19.13 9.06 -7.72
CA SER A 53 18.22 9.60 -8.74
C SER A 53 16.97 10.21 -8.10
N PRO A 54 16.89 11.54 -7.97
CA PRO A 54 15.79 12.20 -7.26
C PRO A 54 14.42 12.10 -7.97
N THR A 55 14.39 11.98 -9.30
CA THR A 55 13.14 11.97 -10.08
C THR A 55 12.43 10.60 -10.11
N ARG A 56 13.15 9.51 -9.84
CA ARG A 56 12.59 8.15 -9.87
C ARG A 56 11.84 7.79 -8.59
N ASP A 57 11.96 8.61 -7.55
CA ASP A 57 11.55 8.27 -6.19
C ASP A 57 10.24 8.93 -5.76
N GLU A 58 9.60 9.77 -6.58
CA GLU A 58 8.37 10.49 -6.19
C GLU A 58 7.22 9.54 -5.83
N GLY A 59 6.99 8.53 -6.66
CA GLY A 59 5.97 7.51 -6.37
C GLY A 59 6.25 6.77 -5.07
N GLN A 60 7.50 6.39 -4.83
CA GLN A 60 7.91 5.70 -3.61
C GLN A 60 7.84 6.59 -2.37
N LYS A 61 8.14 7.88 -2.52
CA LYS A 61 7.98 8.88 -1.45
C LYS A 61 6.51 9.08 -1.10
N LEU A 62 5.66 9.24 -2.11
CA LEU A 62 4.21 9.36 -1.93
C LEU A 62 3.66 8.13 -1.23
N GLU A 63 4.00 6.95 -1.71
CA GLU A 63 3.57 5.69 -1.13
C GLU A 63 4.05 5.52 0.32
N THR A 64 5.30 5.89 0.63
CA THR A 64 5.84 5.88 1.99
C THR A 64 5.10 6.88 2.89
N THR A 65 4.71 8.02 2.36
CA THR A 65 3.93 9.03 3.08
C THR A 65 2.54 8.51 3.45
N VAL A 66 1.86 7.88 2.48
CA VAL A 66 0.56 7.23 2.71
C VAL A 66 0.68 6.10 3.73
N PHE A 67 1.68 5.23 3.59
CA PHE A 67 1.97 4.19 4.58
C PHE A 67 2.11 4.75 5.99
N ASN A 68 2.89 5.81 6.17
CA ASN A 68 3.11 6.41 7.48
C ASN A 68 1.84 7.00 8.09
N LYS A 69 0.93 7.55 7.28
CA LYS A 69 -0.39 8.00 7.74
C LYS A 69 -1.23 6.80 8.19
N LEU A 70 -1.37 5.78 7.36
CA LEU A 70 -2.13 4.57 7.68
C LEU A 70 -1.61 3.90 8.96
N ARG A 71 -0.29 3.80 9.12
CA ARG A 71 0.35 3.23 10.31
C ARG A 71 -0.01 3.97 11.59
N ARG A 72 -0.05 5.31 11.54
CA ARG A 72 -0.45 6.11 12.70
C ARG A 72 -1.91 5.89 13.08
N GLN A 73 -2.79 5.83 12.09
CA GLN A 73 -4.22 5.60 12.30
C GLN A 73 -4.50 4.18 12.83
N THR A 74 -3.85 3.17 12.29
CA THR A 74 -4.08 1.77 12.68
C THR A 74 -3.67 1.48 14.12
N ASN A 75 -2.55 2.05 14.58
CA ASN A 75 -2.09 1.88 15.96
C ASN A 75 -3.01 2.53 17.01
N LEU A 76 -3.86 3.48 16.60
CA LEU A 76 -4.72 4.22 17.53
C LEU A 76 -6.11 3.60 17.72
N VAL A 77 -6.59 2.76 16.79
CA VAL A 77 -8.02 2.41 16.73
C VAL A 77 -8.31 0.91 16.74
N ARG A 78 -7.45 0.04 16.20
CA ARG A 78 -7.71 -1.42 16.08
C ARG A 78 -6.44 -2.24 16.11
N GLN A 79 -6.54 -3.50 16.55
CA GLN A 79 -5.45 -4.50 16.52
C GLN A 79 -5.18 -5.05 15.11
N GLY A 80 -5.63 -4.39 14.05
CA GLY A 80 -5.34 -4.76 12.67
C GLY A 80 -3.98 -4.25 12.20
N GLY A 81 -3.59 -4.70 11.04
CA GLY A 81 -2.33 -4.36 10.40
C GLY A 81 -2.51 -3.72 9.04
N ILE A 82 -1.40 -3.26 8.49
CA ILE A 82 -1.27 -2.85 7.10
C ILE A 82 -0.57 -3.97 6.36
N ALA A 83 -1.15 -4.38 5.25
CA ALA A 83 -0.59 -5.36 4.34
C ALA A 83 -0.69 -4.86 2.91
N ARG A 84 -0.03 -5.51 1.98
CA ARG A 84 -0.25 -5.35 0.54
C ARG A 84 -1.03 -6.55 0.03
N LEU A 85 -1.71 -6.41 -1.09
CA LEU A 85 -2.44 -7.51 -1.69
C LEU A 85 -1.96 -7.74 -3.13
N SER A 86 -1.64 -8.98 -3.45
CA SER A 86 -1.36 -9.41 -4.82
C SER A 86 -2.15 -10.69 -5.09
N PHE A 87 -2.96 -10.67 -6.14
CA PHE A 87 -3.85 -11.78 -6.45
C PHE A 87 -4.08 -11.90 -7.96
N GLU A 88 -4.52 -13.07 -8.39
CA GLU A 88 -4.90 -13.34 -9.77
C GLU A 88 -6.41 -13.41 -9.90
N LYS A 89 -6.96 -12.77 -10.94
CA LYS A 89 -8.36 -12.88 -11.33
C LYS A 89 -8.43 -13.14 -12.84
N GLY A 90 -8.81 -14.36 -13.19
CA GLY A 90 -8.67 -14.84 -14.58
C GLY A 90 -7.19 -14.96 -14.96
N SER A 91 -6.81 -14.32 -16.07
CA SER A 91 -5.41 -14.26 -16.54
C SER A 91 -4.66 -13.00 -16.10
N ALA A 92 -5.30 -12.12 -15.35
CA ALA A 92 -4.73 -10.85 -14.92
C ALA A 92 -4.25 -10.92 -13.47
N ARG A 93 -3.03 -10.44 -13.24
CA ARG A 93 -2.49 -10.18 -11.92
C ARG A 93 -2.83 -8.77 -11.49
N HIS A 94 -3.34 -8.64 -10.28
CA HIS A 94 -3.71 -7.39 -9.64
C HIS A 94 -2.88 -7.18 -8.38
N GLU A 95 -2.59 -5.93 -8.08
CA GLU A 95 -1.87 -5.54 -6.87
C GLU A 95 -2.60 -4.35 -6.24
N VAL A 96 -2.80 -4.39 -4.91
CA VAL A 96 -3.29 -3.26 -4.11
C VAL A 96 -2.16 -2.88 -3.15
N ASP A 97 -1.77 -1.62 -3.15
CA ASP A 97 -0.62 -1.14 -2.40
C ASP A 97 -0.82 -1.32 -0.90
N PHE A 98 -2.01 -0.98 -0.40
CA PHE A 98 -2.32 -1.14 1.02
C PHE A 98 -3.71 -1.72 1.24
N VAL A 99 -3.75 -2.72 2.08
CA VAL A 99 -4.95 -3.26 2.73
C VAL A 99 -4.82 -2.99 4.22
N VAL A 100 -5.76 -2.25 4.78
CA VAL A 100 -5.88 -2.09 6.23
C VAL A 100 -6.92 -3.07 6.71
N GLY A 101 -6.54 -3.97 7.62
CA GLY A 101 -7.45 -5.03 8.05
C GLY A 101 -6.79 -6.05 8.96
N ASP A 102 -7.49 -7.16 9.19
CA ASP A 102 -6.97 -8.33 9.87
C ASP A 102 -6.75 -9.47 8.88
N ALA A 103 -5.49 -9.74 8.58
CA ALA A 103 -5.13 -10.79 7.62
C ALA A 103 -5.44 -12.21 8.13
N LEU A 104 -5.49 -12.44 9.45
CA LEU A 104 -5.82 -13.76 10.04
C LEU A 104 -7.33 -14.03 9.91
N LEU A 105 -8.14 -13.01 10.09
CA LEU A 105 -9.60 -13.09 9.91
C LEU A 105 -10.02 -12.93 8.46
N GLN A 106 -9.12 -12.50 7.58
CA GLN A 106 -9.40 -12.13 6.17
C GLN A 106 -10.43 -10.99 6.06
N GLU A 107 -10.38 -10.06 6.99
CA GLU A 107 -11.22 -8.89 7.02
C GLU A 107 -10.42 -7.67 6.57
N ALA A 108 -10.79 -7.09 5.42
CA ALA A 108 -10.28 -5.80 4.98
C ALA A 108 -11.28 -4.70 5.34
N TRP A 109 -10.78 -3.61 5.90
CA TRP A 109 -11.59 -2.43 6.25
C TRP A 109 -11.36 -1.28 5.27
N GLN A 110 -10.20 -1.25 4.65
CA GLN A 110 -9.82 -0.21 3.71
C GLN A 110 -8.86 -0.76 2.65
N LEU A 111 -9.09 -0.36 1.40
CA LEU A 111 -8.21 -0.62 0.26
C LEU A 111 -7.70 0.71 -0.28
N VAL A 112 -6.39 0.84 -0.41
CA VAL A 112 -5.75 2.08 -0.86
C VAL A 112 -4.71 1.79 -1.92
N GLN A 113 -4.81 2.50 -3.05
CA GLN A 113 -3.83 2.57 -4.11
C GLN A 113 -3.09 3.91 -4.04
N VAL A 114 -1.87 3.96 -4.53
CA VAL A 114 -1.07 5.18 -4.60
C VAL A 114 -0.50 5.36 -5.99
N SER A 115 -0.77 6.50 -6.61
CA SER A 115 -0.23 6.85 -7.91
C SER A 115 0.08 8.34 -7.96
N CYS A 116 1.22 8.75 -8.50
CA CYS A 116 1.50 10.18 -8.63
C CYS A 116 0.44 10.90 -9.47
N SER A 117 -0.07 10.25 -10.51
CA SER A 117 -1.12 10.77 -11.39
C SER A 117 -1.85 9.64 -12.10
N LEU A 118 -3.12 9.88 -12.42
CA LEU A 118 -3.99 9.03 -13.24
C LEU A 118 -4.18 9.57 -14.67
N ALA A 119 -3.45 10.60 -15.06
CA ALA A 119 -3.54 11.20 -16.40
C ALA A 119 -3.21 10.20 -17.53
N ASP A 120 -2.28 9.25 -17.27
CA ASP A 120 -2.02 8.16 -18.19
C ASP A 120 -3.14 7.11 -18.14
N ALA A 121 -3.81 6.87 -19.29
CA ALA A 121 -4.95 5.96 -19.38
C ALA A 121 -4.62 4.49 -19.05
N LYS A 122 -3.36 4.06 -19.22
CA LYS A 122 -2.92 2.71 -18.87
C LYS A 122 -2.76 2.58 -17.36
N THR A 123 -2.12 3.56 -16.72
CA THR A 123 -1.98 3.65 -15.27
C THR A 123 -3.35 3.70 -14.62
N ARG A 124 -4.22 4.63 -15.03
CA ARG A 124 -5.58 4.75 -14.52
C ARG A 124 -6.34 3.43 -14.56
N ARG A 125 -6.34 2.75 -15.72
CA ARG A 125 -7.01 1.45 -15.86
C ARG A 125 -6.44 0.39 -14.94
N ARG A 126 -5.14 0.37 -14.72
CA ARG A 126 -4.48 -0.59 -13.84
C ARG A 126 -4.94 -0.41 -12.41
N GLU A 127 -4.88 0.83 -11.88
CA GLU A 127 -5.22 1.13 -10.50
C GLU A 127 -6.72 0.90 -10.21
N VAL A 128 -7.59 1.41 -11.08
CA VAL A 128 -9.04 1.22 -10.94
C VAL A 128 -9.41 -0.26 -10.99
N ARG A 129 -8.89 -1.03 -11.96
CA ARG A 129 -9.18 -2.47 -12.08
C ARG A 129 -8.68 -3.28 -10.88
N ALA A 130 -7.56 -2.90 -10.29
CA ALA A 130 -7.05 -3.59 -9.11
C ALA A 130 -8.02 -3.45 -7.93
N LEU A 131 -8.51 -2.25 -7.66
CA LEU A 131 -9.49 -2.00 -6.59
C LEU A 131 -10.85 -2.64 -6.92
N GLU A 132 -11.37 -2.43 -8.13
CA GLU A 132 -12.64 -3.03 -8.59
C GLU A 132 -12.62 -4.57 -8.49
N ALA A 133 -11.47 -5.19 -8.70
CA ALA A 133 -11.32 -6.62 -8.55
C ALA A 133 -11.20 -7.07 -7.08
N ALA A 134 -10.58 -6.25 -6.21
CA ALA A 134 -10.36 -6.56 -4.79
C ALA A 134 -11.59 -6.31 -3.92
N MET A 135 -12.35 -5.23 -4.17
CA MET A 135 -13.50 -4.82 -3.35
C MET A 135 -14.49 -5.96 -3.06
N PRO A 136 -14.97 -6.74 -4.04
CA PRO A 136 -15.92 -7.82 -3.78
C PRO A 136 -15.31 -9.02 -3.03
N LEU A 137 -13.99 -9.20 -3.08
CA LEU A 137 -13.34 -10.31 -2.36
C LEU A 137 -13.39 -10.14 -0.84
N TYR A 138 -13.48 -8.89 -0.39
CA TYR A 138 -13.46 -8.53 1.04
C TYR A 138 -14.73 -7.81 1.50
N GLY A 139 -15.75 -7.67 0.64
CA GLY A 139 -16.99 -6.97 0.97
C GLY A 139 -16.80 -5.48 1.25
N VAL A 140 -15.80 -4.85 0.64
CA VAL A 140 -15.51 -3.43 0.76
C VAL A 140 -16.20 -2.69 -0.38
N ASN A 141 -17.03 -1.69 -0.07
CA ASN A 141 -17.80 -0.93 -1.06
C ASN A 141 -17.18 0.42 -1.43
N GLU A 142 -16.19 0.86 -0.66
CA GLU A 142 -15.46 2.11 -0.90
C GLU A 142 -13.96 1.85 -0.84
N SER A 143 -13.22 2.48 -1.75
CA SER A 143 -11.76 2.39 -1.81
C SER A 143 -11.15 3.70 -2.27
N TRP A 144 -9.84 3.84 -2.12
CA TRP A 144 -9.15 5.11 -2.36
C TRP A 144 -7.98 4.94 -3.33
N ILE A 145 -7.81 5.94 -4.19
CA ILE A 145 -6.56 6.16 -4.93
C ILE A 145 -6.00 7.51 -4.47
N VAL A 146 -4.88 7.47 -3.78
CA VAL A 146 -4.20 8.69 -3.33
C VAL A 146 -3.24 9.14 -4.41
N THR A 147 -3.42 10.37 -4.90
CA THR A 147 -2.59 10.99 -5.94
C THR A 147 -1.87 12.23 -5.40
N LEU A 148 -1.04 12.88 -6.22
CA LEU A 148 -0.41 14.14 -5.80
C LEU A 148 -1.45 15.26 -5.62
N ASP A 149 -2.35 15.45 -6.60
CA ASP A 149 -3.22 16.63 -6.69
C ASP A 149 -4.60 16.38 -7.33
N GLU A 150 -4.90 15.13 -7.76
CA GLU A 150 -6.15 14.83 -8.47
C GLU A 150 -7.29 14.53 -7.50
N THR A 151 -8.50 14.95 -7.89
CA THR A 151 -9.75 14.68 -7.14
C THR A 151 -10.82 14.20 -8.10
N GLU A 152 -11.36 13.03 -7.83
CA GLU A 152 -12.43 12.44 -8.64
C GLU A 152 -13.18 11.38 -7.82
N THR A 153 -14.44 11.12 -8.17
CA THR A 153 -15.19 9.95 -7.69
C THR A 153 -15.52 9.07 -8.87
N ILE A 154 -15.11 7.81 -8.81
CA ILE A 154 -15.31 6.82 -9.86
C ILE A 154 -16.30 5.78 -9.37
N GLU A 155 -17.51 5.78 -9.97
CA GLU A 155 -18.49 4.74 -9.73
C GLU A 155 -18.17 3.51 -10.57
N THR A 156 -18.12 2.34 -9.92
CA THR A 156 -17.87 1.05 -10.57
C THR A 156 -19.00 0.08 -10.30
N ALA A 157 -19.00 -1.06 -10.98
CA ALA A 157 -19.98 -2.11 -10.73
C ALA A 157 -19.86 -2.75 -9.33
N THR A 158 -18.73 -2.55 -8.64
CA THR A 158 -18.42 -3.19 -7.36
C THR A 158 -18.38 -2.19 -6.19
N GLY A 159 -18.56 -0.91 -6.46
CA GLY A 159 -18.57 0.15 -5.44
C GLY A 159 -17.90 1.43 -5.93
N THR A 160 -17.61 2.34 -5.02
CA THR A 160 -17.09 3.67 -5.28
C THR A 160 -15.59 3.73 -5.02
N ILE A 161 -14.84 4.35 -5.93
CA ILE A 161 -13.42 4.63 -5.77
C ILE A 161 -13.23 6.15 -5.67
N HIS A 162 -12.70 6.59 -4.55
CA HIS A 162 -12.38 8.00 -4.30
C HIS A 162 -10.94 8.29 -4.71
N VAL A 163 -10.75 9.15 -5.70
CA VAL A 163 -9.44 9.70 -6.02
C VAL A 163 -9.26 10.97 -5.20
N VAL A 164 -8.22 11.01 -4.38
CA VAL A 164 -8.00 12.11 -3.43
C VAL A 164 -6.56 12.60 -3.50
N PRO A 165 -6.33 13.91 -3.38
CA PRO A 165 -4.97 14.45 -3.34
C PRO A 165 -4.33 14.15 -1.99
N ALA A 166 -3.02 13.85 -2.02
CA ALA A 166 -2.27 13.44 -0.84
C ALA A 166 -2.34 14.47 0.30
N TRP A 167 -2.32 15.75 -0.02
CA TRP A 167 -2.40 16.81 0.99
C TRP A 167 -3.72 16.77 1.77
N SER A 168 -4.85 16.51 1.10
CA SER A 168 -6.15 16.34 1.77
C SER A 168 -6.19 15.05 2.57
N TRP A 169 -5.81 13.92 1.93
CA TRP A 169 -5.74 12.62 2.60
C TRP A 169 -4.92 12.62 3.89
N LEU A 170 -3.84 13.39 3.94
CA LEU A 170 -2.96 13.45 5.11
C LEU A 170 -3.52 14.30 6.27
N LEU A 171 -4.42 15.23 5.99
CA LEU A 171 -5.02 16.12 6.99
C LEU A 171 -6.26 15.51 7.68
N ASP A 172 -6.97 14.60 7.02
CA ASP A 172 -8.12 13.86 7.56
C ASP A 172 -7.68 12.78 8.57
#